data_d74bb0da960c5281841e46c3a0b6e0e7
#
_entry.id   d74bb0da960c5281841e46c3a0b6e0e7
#
_cell.length_a   1.000
_cell.length_b   1.000
_cell.length_c   1.000
_cell.angle_alpha   90.00
_cell.angle_beta   90.00
_cell.angle_gamma   90.00
#
_symmetry.space_group_name_H-M   'P 1'
#
loop_
_entity.id
_entity.type
_entity.pdbx_description
1 polymer ?
#
loop_
_entity_poly.entity_id
_entity_poly.type
_entity_poly.pdbx_seq_one_letter_code
_entity_poly.pdbx_strand_id
1 'polypeptide(L)'
;MERQSGVVALRNLKTDMVYMFFSHDIKKDCVDMRFKLDLGMHPCASLQSDYSRTGLEVFRFDTVELTEDEGRLEELKKGEKLYS
;
A
#
# COMPACT_ATOMS: atom_id res chain seq x y z
N MET A 1 -1.83 -23.26 1.20
CA MET A 1 -1.20 -22.15 0.46
C MET A 1 -0.28 -21.37 1.35
N GLU A 2 0.89 -21.08 0.86
CA GLU A 2 1.87 -20.35 1.65
C GLU A 2 1.53 -18.88 1.70
N ARG A 3 1.67 -18.28 2.89
CA ARG A 3 1.56 -16.84 3.04
C ARG A 3 2.89 -16.21 2.67
N GLN A 4 2.82 -15.07 2.00
CA GLN A 4 4.00 -14.29 1.71
C GLN A 4 4.04 -13.07 2.61
N SER A 5 5.18 -12.87 3.27
CA SER A 5 5.42 -11.69 4.10
C SER A 5 6.33 -10.73 3.34
N GLY A 6 6.12 -9.45 3.55
CA GLY A 6 6.99 -8.47 2.94
C GLY A 6 6.42 -7.06 2.95
N VAL A 7 7.11 -6.18 2.24
CA VAL A 7 6.74 -4.77 2.11
C VAL A 7 5.98 -4.57 0.82
N VAL A 8 4.82 -3.93 0.94
CA VAL A 8 3.92 -3.66 -0.18
C VAL A 8 3.74 -2.15 -0.32
N ALA A 9 3.69 -1.68 -1.55
CA ALA A 9 3.40 -0.28 -1.85
C ALA A 9 2.16 -0.17 -2.70
N LEU A 10 1.27 0.74 -2.32
CA LEU A 10 0.17 1.16 -3.17
C LEU A 10 0.57 2.49 -3.78
N ARG A 11 0.82 2.49 -5.09
CA ARG A 11 1.35 3.65 -5.80
C ARG A 11 0.26 4.37 -6.58
N ASN A 12 0.26 5.69 -6.45
CA ASN A 12 -0.56 6.54 -7.30
C ASN A 12 0.24 6.85 -8.57
N LEU A 13 -0.22 6.34 -9.70
CA LEU A 13 0.51 6.44 -10.96
C LEU A 13 0.56 7.86 -11.53
N LYS A 14 -0.31 8.75 -11.07
CA LYS A 14 -0.32 10.15 -11.52
C LYS A 14 0.64 11.03 -10.73
N THR A 15 0.72 10.82 -9.43
CA THR A 15 1.52 11.69 -8.54
C THR A 15 2.80 11.04 -8.07
N ASP A 16 2.94 9.74 -8.28
CA ASP A 16 4.06 8.93 -7.80
C ASP A 16 4.11 8.80 -6.27
N MET A 17 3.08 9.24 -5.58
CA MET A 17 2.98 9.04 -4.14
C MET A 17 2.66 7.59 -3.83
N VAL A 18 3.20 7.09 -2.72
CA VAL A 18 3.02 5.70 -2.33
C VAL A 18 2.57 5.59 -0.88
N TYR A 19 1.79 4.57 -0.61
CA TYR A 19 1.48 4.14 0.75
C TYR A 19 2.13 2.77 0.94
N MET A 20 3.11 2.70 1.84
CA MET A 20 3.87 1.46 2.06
C MET A 20 3.49 0.84 3.40
N PHE A 21 3.40 -0.47 3.41
CA PHE A 21 3.08 -1.20 4.63
C PHE A 21 3.74 -2.57 4.62
N PHE A 22 3.94 -3.12 5.82
CA PHE A 22 4.43 -4.48 5.98
C PHE A 22 3.24 -5.41 6.15
N SER A 23 3.29 -6.56 5.48
CA SER A 23 2.22 -7.55 5.53
C SER A 23 2.77 -8.93 5.83
N HIS A 24 2.06 -9.68 6.66
CA HIS A 24 2.35 -11.10 6.90
C HIS A 24 1.58 -12.01 5.95
N ASP A 25 0.64 -11.44 5.19
CA ASP A 25 -0.12 -12.13 4.16
C ASP A 25 -0.47 -11.12 3.08
N ILE A 26 0.45 -10.95 2.14
CA ILE A 26 0.37 -9.87 1.14
C ILE A 26 -0.93 -9.92 0.35
N LYS A 27 -1.29 -11.10 -0.14
CA LYS A 27 -2.49 -11.22 -0.97
C LYS A 27 -3.75 -10.82 -0.22
N LYS A 28 -3.88 -11.30 1.01
CA LYS A 28 -5.03 -10.98 1.85
C LYS A 28 -5.09 -9.50 2.20
N ASP A 29 -3.95 -8.93 2.59
CA ASP A 29 -3.90 -7.55 3.03
C ASP A 29 -4.15 -6.58 1.88
N CYS A 30 -3.70 -6.91 0.66
CA CYS A 30 -4.02 -6.09 -0.52
C CYS A 30 -5.51 -6.09 -0.80
N VAL A 31 -6.17 -7.24 -0.70
CA VAL A 31 -7.62 -7.33 -0.89
C VAL A 31 -8.36 -6.54 0.18
N ASP A 32 -7.96 -6.70 1.44
CA ASP A 32 -8.57 -5.97 2.56
C ASP A 32 -8.41 -4.46 2.41
N MET A 33 -7.24 -4.03 2.00
CA MET A 33 -6.96 -2.61 1.83
C MET A 33 -7.81 -2.01 0.71
N ARG A 34 -7.90 -2.71 -0.41
CA ARG A 34 -8.74 -2.27 -1.53
C ARG A 34 -10.20 -2.17 -1.09
N PHE A 35 -10.66 -3.14 -0.33
CA PHE A 35 -12.03 -3.15 0.18
C PHE A 35 -12.30 -1.93 1.07
N LYS A 36 -11.38 -1.63 1.98
CA LYS A 36 -11.49 -0.44 2.84
C LYS A 36 -11.50 0.85 2.04
N LEU A 37 -10.62 0.95 1.05
CA LEU A 37 -10.57 2.14 0.20
C LEU A 37 -11.85 2.32 -0.61
N ASP A 38 -12.40 1.24 -1.13
CA ASP A 38 -13.67 1.28 -1.88
C ASP A 38 -14.83 1.73 -1.01
N LEU A 39 -14.80 1.41 0.29
CA LEU A 39 -15.83 1.81 1.25
C LEU A 39 -15.58 3.18 1.88
N GLY A 40 -14.46 3.81 1.60
CA GLY A 40 -14.11 5.09 2.22
C GLY A 40 -13.68 4.96 3.65
N MET A 41 -13.15 3.81 4.07
CA MET A 41 -12.85 3.50 5.47
C MET A 41 -11.36 3.37 5.79
N HIS A 42 -10.48 3.72 4.85
CA HIS A 42 -9.05 3.60 5.09
C HIS A 42 -8.58 4.67 6.09
N PRO A 43 -7.76 4.31 7.08
CA PRO A 43 -7.32 5.25 8.12
C PRO A 43 -6.38 6.36 7.63
N CYS A 44 -5.67 6.16 6.52
CA CYS A 44 -4.83 7.21 5.96
C CYS A 44 -5.70 8.18 5.16
N ALA A 45 -6.00 9.34 5.74
CA ALA A 45 -6.94 10.29 5.14
C ALA A 45 -6.50 10.82 3.78
N SER A 46 -5.20 11.11 3.61
CA SER A 46 -4.69 11.63 2.35
C SER A 46 -4.78 10.59 1.23
N LEU A 47 -4.46 9.33 1.52
CA LEU A 47 -4.61 8.24 0.56
C LEU A 47 -6.08 8.02 0.21
N GLN A 48 -6.94 7.96 1.22
CA GLN A 48 -8.37 7.75 1.00
C GLN A 48 -8.97 8.86 0.14
N SER A 49 -8.58 10.10 0.40
CA SER A 49 -9.06 11.26 -0.36
C SER A 49 -8.69 11.14 -1.84
N ASP A 50 -7.43 10.82 -2.13
CA ASP A 50 -6.98 10.65 -3.50
C ASP A 50 -7.67 9.47 -4.18
N TYR A 51 -7.79 8.35 -3.48
CA TYR A 51 -8.46 7.17 -4.02
C TYR A 51 -9.93 7.45 -4.34
N SER A 52 -10.63 8.13 -3.46
CA SER A 52 -12.05 8.46 -3.67
C SER A 52 -12.25 9.41 -4.84
N ARG A 53 -11.27 10.28 -5.10
CA ARG A 53 -11.35 11.25 -6.17
C ARG A 53 -11.00 10.65 -7.53
N THR A 54 -10.02 9.74 -7.57
CA THR A 54 -9.50 9.23 -8.85
C THR A 54 -9.91 7.80 -9.18
N GLY A 55 -10.22 6.99 -8.17
CA GLY A 55 -10.57 5.59 -8.35
C GLY A 55 -9.37 4.67 -8.50
N LEU A 56 -9.65 3.37 -8.60
CA LEU A 56 -8.64 2.33 -8.65
C LEU A 56 -7.73 2.39 -9.88
N GLU A 57 -8.21 2.99 -10.96
CA GLU A 57 -7.49 3.02 -12.23
C GLU A 57 -6.11 3.67 -12.17
N VAL A 58 -5.93 4.60 -11.22
CA VAL A 58 -4.67 5.32 -11.10
C VAL A 58 -3.77 4.74 -10.01
N PHE A 59 -4.18 3.66 -9.37
CA PHE A 59 -3.42 3.03 -8.29
C PHE A 59 -2.96 1.65 -8.68
N ARG A 60 -1.78 1.25 -8.16
CA ARG A 60 -1.23 -0.07 -8.40
C ARG A 60 -0.55 -0.59 -7.16
N PHE A 61 -0.84 -1.86 -6.81
CA PHE A 61 -0.12 -2.56 -5.75
C PHE A 61 1.17 -3.15 -6.30
N ASP A 62 2.26 -2.88 -5.59
CA ASP A 62 3.56 -3.46 -5.91
C ASP A 62 4.13 -4.15 -4.68
N THR A 63 4.63 -5.37 -4.85
CA THR A 63 5.40 -6.03 -3.80
C THR A 63 6.83 -5.52 -3.91
N VAL A 64 7.25 -4.71 -2.95
CA VAL A 64 8.57 -4.08 -2.98
C VAL A 64 9.65 -5.08 -2.62
N GLU A 65 9.43 -5.86 -1.57
CA GLU A 65 10.41 -6.86 -1.13
C GLU A 65 9.70 -7.95 -0.33
N LEU A 66 10.05 -9.20 -0.60
CA LEU A 66 9.59 -10.33 0.20
C LEU A 66 10.57 -10.53 1.33
N THR A 67 10.11 -10.41 2.57
CA THR A 67 10.95 -10.54 3.75
C THR A 67 10.07 -10.75 4.98
N GLU A 68 10.62 -11.38 6.00
CA GLU A 68 9.96 -11.47 7.30
C GLU A 68 10.43 -10.38 8.26
N ASP A 69 11.39 -9.57 7.85
CA ASP A 69 11.96 -8.51 8.67
C ASP A 69 11.14 -7.24 8.54
N GLU A 70 10.35 -6.93 9.57
CA GLU A 70 9.52 -5.72 9.60
C GLU A 70 10.34 -4.43 9.58
N GLY A 71 11.61 -4.48 9.99
CA GLY A 71 12.50 -3.33 9.95
C GLY A 71 12.80 -2.87 8.53
N ARG A 72 12.63 -3.74 7.54
CA ARG A 72 12.83 -3.37 6.15
C ARG A 72 11.86 -2.30 5.66
N LEU A 73 10.68 -2.22 6.27
CA LEU A 73 9.69 -1.21 5.89
C LEU A 73 10.26 0.21 6.00
N GLU A 74 10.90 0.53 7.13
CA GLU A 74 11.47 1.86 7.33
C GLU A 74 12.62 2.15 6.39
N GLU A 75 13.43 1.15 6.08
CA GLU A 75 14.52 1.30 5.11
C GLU A 75 14.00 1.59 3.72
N LEU A 76 12.97 0.85 3.31
CA LEU A 76 12.42 0.96 1.95
C LEU A 76 11.58 2.23 1.76
N LYS A 77 11.12 2.85 2.84
CA LYS A 77 10.39 4.12 2.77
C LYS A 77 11.28 5.31 2.42
N LYS A 78 12.58 5.20 2.68
CA LYS A 78 13.50 6.30 2.44
C LYS A 78 13.54 6.68 0.97
N GLY A 79 13.43 7.98 0.71
CA GLY A 79 13.46 8.49 -0.66
C GLY A 79 12.16 8.40 -1.41
N GLU A 80 11.10 7.86 -0.80
CA GLU A 80 9.80 7.75 -1.44
C GLU A 80 8.87 8.90 -1.07
N LYS A 81 7.96 9.25 -1.98
CA LYS A 81 6.90 10.22 -1.70
C LYS A 81 5.75 9.52 -0.99
N LEU A 82 5.73 9.59 0.32
CA LEU A 82 4.78 8.84 1.13
C LEU A 82 3.48 9.61 1.37
N TYR A 83 2.37 8.90 1.32
CA TYR A 83 1.12 9.40 1.87
C TYR A 83 1.25 9.48 3.40
N SER A 84 0.73 10.53 3.98
CA SER A 84 0.80 10.74 5.42
C SER A 84 -0.54 11.14 6.03
#